data_1115d3101495496ab765f6f631fcb7e0
#
_entry.id   1115d3101495496ab765f6f631fcb7e0
#
_cell.length_a   1.000
_cell.length_b   1.000
_cell.length_c   1.000
_cell.angle_alpha   90.00
_cell.angle_beta   90.00
_cell.angle_gamma   90.00
#
_symmetry.space_group_name_H-M   'P 1'
#
loop_
_entity.id
_entity.type
_entity.pdbx_description
1 polymer ?
#
loop_
_entity_poly.entity_id
_entity_poly.type
_entity_poly.pdbx_seq_one_letter_code
_entity_poly.pdbx_strand_id
1 'polypeptide(L)'
;IENTSGPLGQGHVYAIGAAIAAKFLAAHTGNPTFAKETIYAYISDGGIQEEISQGGARIASVLGLDNLIMFYDSNDIQLSTETKDVMNEDTAAKYRAFGWEVIEINGNDAEQIRAAIEQAKAVQGKPSLIIGKCIMGKGARKADGTSYEANCKTHGAPLGGDAFVNT
;
A
#
# COMPACT_ATOMS: atom_id res chain seq x y z
N ILE A 1 13.55 -6.54 0.92
CA ILE A 1 12.62 -6.21 -0.18
C ILE A 1 12.93 -7.15 -1.33
N GLU A 2 11.97 -8.02 -1.64
CA GLU A 2 12.13 -9.05 -2.65
C GLU A 2 11.84 -8.51 -4.06
N ASN A 3 10.95 -7.51 -4.16
CA ASN A 3 10.58 -6.90 -5.43
C ASN A 3 10.17 -5.44 -5.28
N THR A 4 10.56 -4.64 -6.25
CA THR A 4 10.04 -3.28 -6.50
C THR A 4 9.64 -3.19 -7.97
N SER A 5 8.55 -2.48 -8.26
CA SER A 5 8.08 -2.33 -9.63
C SER A 5 8.03 -0.85 -10.05
N GLY A 6 8.52 -0.55 -11.26
CA GLY A 6 8.31 0.74 -11.91
C GLY A 6 6.90 0.86 -12.48
N PRO A 7 6.43 -0.14 -13.26
CA PRO A 7 5.04 -0.16 -13.74
C PRO A 7 4.06 -0.31 -12.59
N LEU A 8 3.11 0.63 -12.47
CA LEU A 8 2.09 0.63 -11.43
C LEU A 8 1.18 -0.61 -11.52
N GLY A 9 0.73 -1.10 -10.38
CA GLY A 9 -0.12 -2.29 -10.27
C GLY A 9 0.60 -3.63 -10.31
N GLN A 10 1.74 -3.75 -10.99
CA GLN A 10 2.46 -5.04 -11.10
C GLN A 10 2.93 -5.58 -9.74
N GLY A 11 3.46 -4.72 -8.87
CA GLY A 11 3.91 -5.11 -7.53
C GLY A 11 2.80 -5.73 -6.69
N HIS A 12 1.57 -5.26 -6.84
CA HIS A 12 0.41 -5.83 -6.16
C HIS A 12 0.16 -7.27 -6.58
N VAL A 13 0.21 -7.54 -7.89
CA VAL A 13 -0.03 -8.88 -8.44
C VAL A 13 1.12 -9.82 -8.08
N TYR A 14 2.35 -9.33 -8.03
CA TYR A 14 3.49 -10.12 -7.54
C TYR A 14 3.31 -10.52 -6.09
N ALA A 15 2.88 -9.60 -5.22
CA ALA A 15 2.58 -9.90 -3.82
C ALA A 15 1.45 -10.94 -3.68
N ILE A 16 0.41 -10.82 -4.49
CA ILE A 16 -0.69 -11.81 -4.54
C ILE A 16 -0.15 -13.17 -4.98
N GLY A 17 0.67 -13.21 -6.03
CA GLY A 17 1.33 -14.44 -6.49
C GLY A 17 2.20 -15.08 -5.42
N ALA A 18 2.98 -14.28 -4.67
CA ALA A 18 3.79 -14.74 -3.55
C ALA A 18 2.92 -15.31 -2.42
N ALA A 19 1.82 -14.66 -2.08
CA ALA A 19 0.88 -15.14 -1.06
C ALA A 19 0.22 -16.47 -1.44
N ILE A 20 -0.14 -16.64 -2.72
CA ILE A 20 -0.63 -17.91 -3.26
C ILE A 20 0.46 -18.99 -3.15
N ALA A 21 1.69 -18.67 -3.57
CA ALA A 21 2.80 -19.61 -3.56
C ALA A 21 3.12 -20.09 -2.13
N ALA A 22 3.13 -19.19 -1.14
CA ALA A 22 3.36 -19.55 0.26
C ALA A 22 2.29 -20.52 0.77
N LYS A 23 1.01 -20.24 0.53
CA LYS A 23 -0.09 -21.16 0.90
C LYS A 23 -0.01 -22.51 0.17
N PHE A 24 0.31 -22.48 -1.12
CA PHE A 24 0.49 -23.71 -1.91
C PHE A 24 1.65 -24.56 -1.36
N LEU A 25 2.81 -23.95 -1.11
CA LEU A 25 3.97 -24.65 -0.56
C LEU A 25 3.69 -25.22 0.83
N ALA A 26 3.00 -24.45 1.69
CA ALA A 26 2.56 -24.96 2.99
C ALA A 26 1.72 -26.23 2.88
N ALA A 27 0.71 -26.20 2.01
CA ALA A 27 -0.19 -27.32 1.79
C ALA A 27 0.51 -28.53 1.13
N HIS A 28 1.37 -28.26 0.13
CA HIS A 28 2.03 -29.30 -0.66
C HIS A 28 3.14 -30.01 0.10
N THR A 29 3.93 -29.26 0.88
CA THR A 29 5.10 -29.80 1.60
C THR A 29 4.81 -30.20 3.04
N GLY A 30 3.73 -29.72 3.62
CA GLY A 30 3.42 -29.84 5.05
C GLY A 30 4.40 -29.07 5.95
N ASN A 31 5.28 -28.21 5.37
CA ASN A 31 6.26 -27.47 6.13
C ASN A 31 5.63 -26.24 6.81
N PRO A 32 5.59 -26.21 8.16
CA PRO A 32 4.93 -25.13 8.89
C PRO A 32 5.60 -23.74 8.72
N THR A 33 6.80 -23.68 8.20
CA THR A 33 7.50 -22.42 7.92
C THR A 33 6.74 -21.62 6.87
N PHE A 34 6.34 -22.26 5.76
CA PHE A 34 5.56 -21.58 4.71
C PHE A 34 4.18 -21.14 5.18
N ALA A 35 3.56 -21.88 6.12
CA ALA A 35 2.26 -21.51 6.67
C ALA A 35 2.29 -20.21 7.50
N LYS A 36 3.47 -19.79 7.94
CA LYS A 36 3.68 -18.58 8.76
C LYS A 36 4.13 -17.37 7.96
N GLU A 37 4.40 -17.54 6.66
CA GLU A 37 4.85 -16.44 5.81
C GLU A 37 3.74 -15.41 5.64
N THR A 38 4.06 -14.15 5.95
CA THR A 38 3.22 -12.99 5.67
C THR A 38 3.85 -12.19 4.56
N ILE A 39 3.07 -11.90 3.53
CA ILE A 39 3.49 -11.11 2.38
C ILE A 39 2.98 -9.68 2.58
N TYR A 40 3.90 -8.73 2.49
CA TYR A 40 3.59 -7.31 2.58
C TYR A 40 3.74 -6.63 1.23
N ALA A 41 2.80 -5.76 0.88
CA ALA A 41 2.91 -4.89 -0.28
C ALA A 41 2.65 -3.44 0.13
N TYR A 42 3.46 -2.52 -0.40
CA TYR A 42 3.27 -1.09 -0.25
C TYR A 42 2.77 -0.52 -1.58
N ILE A 43 1.67 0.21 -1.54
CA ILE A 43 0.99 0.70 -2.74
C ILE A 43 0.69 2.21 -2.64
N SER A 44 0.59 2.86 -3.80
CA SER A 44 0.40 4.31 -3.92
C SER A 44 -0.97 4.66 -4.51
N ASP A 45 -1.31 5.94 -4.53
CA ASP A 45 -2.53 6.46 -5.16
C ASP A 45 -2.65 6.05 -6.63
N GLY A 46 -1.58 6.16 -7.41
CA GLY A 46 -1.59 5.70 -8.81
C GLY A 46 -1.73 4.18 -8.93
N GLY A 47 -1.05 3.43 -8.04
CA GLY A 47 -1.08 1.97 -8.06
C GLY A 47 -2.44 1.38 -7.72
N ILE A 48 -3.19 1.99 -6.78
CA ILE A 48 -4.51 1.50 -6.37
C ILE A 48 -5.56 1.66 -7.48
N GLN A 49 -5.35 2.59 -8.41
CA GLN A 49 -6.26 2.86 -9.53
C GLN A 49 -6.10 1.87 -10.68
N GLU A 50 -4.97 1.18 -10.78
CA GLU A 50 -4.71 0.25 -11.88
C GLU A 50 -5.71 -0.91 -11.89
N GLU A 51 -6.28 -1.22 -13.06
CA GLU A 51 -7.24 -2.31 -13.23
C GLU A 51 -6.67 -3.68 -12.82
N ILE A 52 -5.37 -3.89 -13.06
CA ILE A 52 -4.71 -5.12 -12.64
C ILE A 52 -4.65 -5.27 -11.12
N SER A 53 -4.52 -4.16 -10.39
CA SER A 53 -4.56 -4.15 -8.92
C SER A 53 -5.94 -4.58 -8.41
N GLN A 54 -6.99 -4.10 -9.04
CA GLN A 54 -8.37 -4.39 -8.67
C GLN A 54 -8.76 -5.83 -9.04
N GLY A 55 -8.34 -6.30 -10.23
CA GLY A 55 -8.52 -7.69 -10.62
C GLY A 55 -7.81 -8.65 -9.67
N GLY A 56 -6.57 -8.34 -9.31
CA GLY A 56 -5.80 -9.08 -8.32
C GLY A 56 -6.46 -9.08 -6.94
N ALA A 57 -6.99 -7.93 -6.50
CA ALA A 57 -7.67 -7.81 -5.20
C ALA A 57 -8.90 -8.73 -5.09
N ARG A 58 -9.68 -8.86 -6.17
CA ARG A 58 -10.82 -9.81 -6.22
C ARG A 58 -10.34 -11.25 -6.08
N ILE A 59 -9.27 -11.64 -6.79
CA ILE A 59 -8.68 -12.98 -6.71
C ILE A 59 -8.17 -13.26 -5.31
N ALA A 60 -7.45 -12.33 -4.69
CA ALA A 60 -6.92 -12.48 -3.34
C ALA A 60 -8.01 -12.75 -2.31
N SER A 61 -9.14 -12.06 -2.42
CA SER A 61 -10.31 -12.29 -1.55
C SER A 61 -10.94 -13.65 -1.77
N VAL A 62 -11.20 -14.05 -3.01
CA VAL A 62 -11.79 -15.36 -3.34
C VAL A 62 -10.94 -16.50 -2.83
N LEU A 63 -9.61 -16.35 -2.86
CA LEU A 63 -8.67 -17.35 -2.36
C LEU A 63 -8.42 -17.27 -0.84
N GLY A 64 -9.03 -16.30 -0.16
CA GLY A 64 -8.87 -16.12 1.28
C GLY A 64 -7.42 -15.93 1.72
N LEU A 65 -6.66 -15.05 1.02
CA LEU A 65 -5.24 -14.84 1.27
C LEU A 65 -5.00 -14.03 2.55
N ASP A 66 -5.25 -14.60 3.71
CA ASP A 66 -5.05 -13.97 5.00
C ASP A 66 -3.57 -13.76 5.37
N ASN A 67 -2.66 -14.30 4.57
CA ASN A 67 -1.24 -14.05 4.63
C ASN A 67 -0.79 -12.85 3.78
N LEU A 68 -1.71 -12.06 3.20
CA LEU A 68 -1.43 -10.87 2.41
C LEU A 68 -1.89 -9.61 3.16
N ILE A 69 -0.96 -8.71 3.42
CA ILE A 69 -1.21 -7.39 4.01
C ILE A 69 -0.70 -6.32 3.05
N MET A 70 -1.59 -5.46 2.56
CA MET A 70 -1.23 -4.32 1.74
C MET A 70 -1.35 -3.03 2.55
N PHE A 71 -0.35 -2.16 2.44
CA PHE A 71 -0.38 -0.81 2.97
C PHE A 71 -0.56 0.18 1.81
N TYR A 72 -1.65 0.90 1.81
CA TYR A 72 -1.94 1.96 0.85
C TYR A 72 -1.54 3.31 1.45
N ASP A 73 -0.51 3.93 0.86
CA ASP A 73 -0.12 5.32 1.12
C ASP A 73 -1.10 6.24 0.38
N SER A 74 -2.16 6.62 1.08
CA SER A 74 -3.19 7.53 0.59
C SER A 74 -2.78 8.97 0.88
N ASN A 75 -2.08 9.59 -0.04
CA ASN A 75 -1.53 10.94 0.15
C ASN A 75 -2.15 12.00 -0.77
N ASP A 76 -3.10 11.61 -1.61
CA ASP A 76 -3.85 12.45 -2.54
C ASP A 76 -3.04 13.05 -3.70
N ILE A 77 -1.77 12.67 -3.88
CA ILE A 77 -0.88 13.27 -4.88
C ILE A 77 -0.43 12.22 -5.89
N GLN A 78 -0.52 12.57 -7.16
CA GLN A 78 0.01 11.80 -8.28
C GLN A 78 1.04 12.61 -9.05
N LEU A 79 1.63 12.02 -10.10
CA LEU A 79 2.71 12.64 -10.87
C LEU A 79 2.35 14.02 -11.41
N SER A 80 1.12 14.22 -11.88
CA SER A 80 0.73 15.46 -12.56
C SER A 80 -0.51 16.14 -11.97
N THR A 81 -1.19 15.51 -11.00
CA THR A 81 -2.46 16.02 -10.48
C THR A 81 -2.75 15.48 -9.08
N GLU A 82 -3.79 16.01 -8.45
CA GLU A 82 -4.34 15.43 -7.23
C GLU A 82 -5.27 14.27 -7.55
N THR A 83 -5.35 13.30 -6.65
CA THR A 83 -6.19 12.09 -6.82
C THR A 83 -7.66 12.45 -7.11
N LYS A 84 -8.20 13.46 -6.45
CA LYS A 84 -9.58 13.93 -6.63
C LYS A 84 -9.94 14.39 -8.06
N ASP A 85 -8.93 14.74 -8.87
CA ASP A 85 -9.15 15.21 -10.24
C ASP A 85 -9.38 14.05 -11.23
N VAL A 86 -9.03 12.83 -10.83
CA VAL A 86 -9.08 11.64 -11.70
C VAL A 86 -9.82 10.45 -11.07
N MET A 87 -10.06 10.47 -9.78
CA MET A 87 -10.73 9.38 -9.06
C MET A 87 -11.68 9.94 -8.00
N ASN A 88 -12.91 9.45 -8.00
CA ASN A 88 -13.96 9.80 -7.02
C ASN A 88 -14.46 8.57 -6.25
N GLU A 89 -13.73 7.46 -6.31
CA GLU A 89 -14.12 6.23 -5.65
C GLU A 89 -13.82 6.26 -4.15
N ASP A 90 -14.70 5.65 -3.36
CA ASP A 90 -14.39 5.27 -2.00
C ASP A 90 -13.60 3.95 -2.00
N THR A 91 -12.28 4.06 -1.91
CA THR A 91 -11.38 2.90 -1.93
C THR A 91 -11.66 1.95 -0.76
N ALA A 92 -11.96 2.47 0.42
CA ALA A 92 -12.26 1.66 1.59
C ALA A 92 -13.53 0.83 1.37
N ALA A 93 -14.61 1.46 0.91
CA ALA A 93 -15.86 0.77 0.59
C ALA A 93 -15.67 -0.26 -0.53
N LYS A 94 -14.89 0.08 -1.58
CA LYS A 94 -14.60 -0.81 -2.70
C LYS A 94 -13.87 -2.08 -2.24
N TYR A 95 -12.82 -1.96 -1.43
CA TYR A 95 -12.07 -3.13 -0.95
C TYR A 95 -12.87 -3.95 0.06
N ARG A 96 -13.70 -3.31 0.89
CA ARG A 96 -14.69 -4.03 1.72
C ARG A 96 -15.67 -4.84 0.86
N ALA A 97 -16.14 -4.26 -0.25
CA ALA A 97 -17.02 -4.96 -1.19
C ALA A 97 -16.32 -6.10 -1.91
N PHE A 98 -15.00 -6.04 -2.13
CA PHE A 98 -14.20 -7.19 -2.60
C PHE A 98 -14.04 -8.28 -1.54
N GLY A 99 -14.34 -8.03 -0.28
CA GLY A 99 -14.22 -8.99 0.82
C GLY A 99 -12.91 -8.90 1.60
N TRP A 100 -12.20 -7.77 1.52
CA TRP A 100 -11.01 -7.50 2.32
C TRP A 100 -11.33 -6.99 3.72
N GLU A 101 -10.47 -7.26 4.68
CA GLU A 101 -10.38 -6.43 5.88
C GLU A 101 -9.77 -5.08 5.53
N VAL A 102 -10.40 -3.99 5.98
CA VAL A 102 -9.92 -2.62 5.70
C VAL A 102 -9.75 -1.86 7.00
N ILE A 103 -8.52 -1.41 7.25
CA ILE A 103 -8.10 -0.69 8.46
C ILE A 103 -7.65 0.71 8.02
N GLU A 104 -8.32 1.74 8.51
CA GLU A 104 -8.02 3.14 8.18
C GLU A 104 -7.28 3.82 9.33
N ILE A 105 -6.15 4.47 9.05
CA ILE A 105 -5.27 5.07 10.05
C ILE A 105 -4.68 6.40 9.58
N ASN A 106 -4.12 7.16 10.51
CA ASN A 106 -3.15 8.19 10.20
C ASN A 106 -1.81 7.53 9.82
N GLY A 107 -1.48 7.53 8.53
CA GLY A 107 -0.26 6.91 8.00
C GLY A 107 1.04 7.62 8.35
N ASN A 108 0.96 8.76 9.06
CA ASN A 108 2.13 9.44 9.61
C ASN A 108 2.29 9.21 11.14
N ASP A 109 1.49 8.33 11.73
CA ASP A 109 1.53 7.97 13.15
C ASP A 109 2.08 6.54 13.30
N ALA A 110 3.29 6.42 13.83
CA ALA A 110 3.99 5.15 13.97
C ALA A 110 3.26 4.13 14.88
N GLU A 111 2.56 4.62 15.91
CA GLU A 111 1.82 3.74 16.83
C GLU A 111 0.57 3.17 16.14
N GLN A 112 -0.14 4.00 15.38
CA GLN A 112 -1.28 3.53 14.59
C GLN A 112 -0.85 2.53 13.50
N ILE A 113 0.28 2.77 12.82
CA ILE A 113 0.83 1.83 11.83
C ILE A 113 1.14 0.49 12.48
N ARG A 114 1.82 0.51 13.63
CA ARG A 114 2.18 -0.71 14.37
C ARG A 114 0.93 -1.50 14.79
N ALA A 115 -0.04 -0.81 15.37
CA ALA A 115 -1.29 -1.42 15.80
C ALA A 115 -2.08 -2.02 14.62
N ALA A 116 -2.15 -1.30 13.49
CA ALA A 116 -2.83 -1.78 12.28
C ALA A 116 -2.18 -3.03 11.70
N ILE A 117 -0.84 -3.11 11.69
CA ILE A 117 -0.11 -4.30 11.23
C ILE A 117 -0.43 -5.50 12.14
N GLU A 118 -0.41 -5.33 13.46
CA GLU A 118 -0.75 -6.42 14.38
C GLU A 118 -2.23 -6.85 14.25
N GLN A 119 -3.14 -5.90 14.04
CA GLN A 119 -4.55 -6.21 13.75
C GLN A 119 -4.67 -7.01 12.45
N ALA A 120 -4.01 -6.58 11.37
CA ALA A 120 -4.04 -7.25 10.08
C ALA A 120 -3.47 -8.68 10.15
N LYS A 121 -2.41 -8.91 10.93
CA LYS A 121 -1.82 -10.25 11.15
C LYS A 121 -2.76 -11.21 11.87
N ALA A 122 -3.71 -10.70 12.63
CA ALA A 122 -4.69 -11.51 13.35
C ALA A 122 -5.90 -11.90 12.50
N VAL A 123 -6.08 -11.29 11.33
CA VAL A 123 -7.20 -11.56 10.41
C VAL A 123 -7.07 -12.96 9.83
N GLN A 124 -8.19 -13.66 9.71
CA GLN A 124 -8.25 -15.02 9.15
C GLN A 124 -9.20 -15.06 7.94
N GLY A 125 -8.81 -15.82 6.93
CA GLY A 125 -9.65 -16.16 5.78
C GLY A 125 -9.88 -15.02 4.78
N LYS A 126 -9.24 -13.86 4.94
CA LYS A 126 -9.31 -12.75 3.99
C LYS A 126 -8.05 -11.88 4.04
N PRO A 127 -7.65 -11.26 2.92
CA PRO A 127 -6.53 -10.33 2.90
C PRO A 127 -6.87 -9.02 3.62
N SER A 128 -5.82 -8.27 4.02
CA SER A 128 -5.96 -7.01 4.73
C SER A 128 -5.40 -5.83 3.90
N LEU A 129 -6.15 -4.73 3.87
CA LEU A 129 -5.71 -3.44 3.35
C LEU A 129 -5.64 -2.44 4.50
N ILE A 130 -4.46 -1.90 4.76
CA ILE A 130 -4.27 -0.77 5.68
C ILE A 130 -4.24 0.49 4.82
N ILE A 131 -5.19 1.39 5.01
CA ILE A 131 -5.22 2.70 4.34
C ILE A 131 -4.61 3.73 5.29
N GLY A 132 -3.36 4.10 5.03
CA GLY A 132 -2.66 5.14 5.76
C GLY A 132 -2.86 6.50 5.10
N LYS A 133 -3.63 7.39 5.74
CA LYS A 133 -3.72 8.77 5.25
C LYS A 133 -2.41 9.48 5.55
N CYS A 134 -1.64 9.77 4.49
CA CYS A 134 -0.30 10.34 4.57
C CYS A 134 -0.26 11.76 4.01
N ILE A 135 0.84 12.44 4.29
CA ILE A 135 1.19 13.72 3.65
C ILE A 135 2.42 13.47 2.78
N MET A 136 2.26 13.58 1.47
CA MET A 136 3.39 13.44 0.56
C MET A 136 4.46 14.49 0.87
N GLY A 137 5.72 14.06 0.98
CA GLY A 137 6.84 14.95 1.31
C GLY A 137 6.75 15.56 2.71
N LYS A 138 6.13 14.89 3.67
CA LYS A 138 5.98 15.38 5.05
C LYS A 138 7.31 15.82 5.63
N GLY A 139 7.34 17.06 6.13
CA GLY A 139 8.53 17.69 6.70
C GLY A 139 9.45 18.35 5.68
N ALA A 140 9.35 18.01 4.40
CA ALA A 140 10.24 18.54 3.38
C ALA A 140 10.04 20.06 3.16
N ARG A 141 11.16 20.79 3.05
CA ARG A 141 11.19 22.25 2.89
C ARG A 141 12.05 22.67 1.71
N LYS A 142 11.67 23.77 1.09
CA LYS A 142 12.48 24.45 0.05
C LYS A 142 13.66 25.19 0.69
N ALA A 143 14.60 25.64 -0.15
CA ALA A 143 15.74 26.47 0.27
C ALA A 143 15.31 27.74 1.01
N ASP A 144 14.16 28.32 0.65
CA ASP A 144 13.58 29.50 1.30
C ASP A 144 12.77 29.16 2.58
N GLY A 145 12.76 27.89 3.01
CA GLY A 145 12.05 27.42 4.18
C GLY A 145 10.55 27.14 3.96
N THR A 146 10.01 27.40 2.78
CA THR A 146 8.59 27.08 2.47
C THR A 146 8.37 25.57 2.33
N SER A 147 7.14 25.11 2.60
CA SER A 147 6.81 23.68 2.55
C SER A 147 6.86 23.11 1.14
N TYR A 148 7.36 21.88 1.04
CA TYR A 148 7.25 21.01 -0.14
C TYR A 148 6.08 20.04 -0.04
N GLU A 149 5.39 20.00 1.09
CA GLU A 149 4.34 19.01 1.36
C GLU A 149 3.17 19.14 0.38
N ALA A 150 2.52 18.02 0.11
CA ALA A 150 1.29 17.90 -0.66
C ALA A 150 1.32 18.66 -2.00
N ASN A 151 2.40 18.54 -2.75
CA ASN A 151 2.57 19.27 -4.00
C ASN A 151 2.97 18.32 -5.15
N CYS A 152 2.15 18.27 -6.20
CA CYS A 152 2.41 17.42 -7.38
C CYS A 152 3.80 17.70 -8.03
N LYS A 153 4.31 18.94 -7.97
CA LYS A 153 5.62 19.29 -8.53
C LYS A 153 6.79 18.65 -7.79
N THR A 154 6.57 18.17 -6.56
CA THR A 154 7.59 17.47 -5.77
C THR A 154 7.49 15.95 -5.88
N HIS A 155 6.44 15.43 -6.51
CA HIS A 155 6.27 14.01 -6.75
C HIS A 155 7.40 13.49 -7.67
N GLY A 156 8.23 12.59 -7.15
CA GLY A 156 9.37 12.03 -7.89
C GLY A 156 10.54 13.01 -8.10
N ALA A 157 10.46 14.24 -7.61
CA ALA A 157 11.57 15.19 -7.69
C ALA A 157 12.50 15.03 -6.47
N PRO A 158 13.84 14.96 -6.66
CA PRO A 158 14.75 14.89 -5.54
C PRO A 158 14.81 16.22 -4.80
N LEU A 159 14.95 16.15 -3.49
CA LEU A 159 15.39 17.30 -2.71
C LEU A 159 16.85 17.58 -3.03
N GLY A 160 17.21 18.80 -3.39
CA GLY A 160 18.57 19.19 -3.76
C GLY A 160 19.05 20.40 -2.98
N GLY A 161 20.40 20.53 -2.85
CA GLY A 161 21.03 21.70 -2.24
C GLY A 161 20.49 22.05 -0.86
N ASP A 162 20.16 23.32 -0.66
CA ASP A 162 19.68 23.84 0.62
C ASP A 162 18.34 23.26 1.07
N ALA A 163 17.50 22.77 0.13
CA ALA A 163 16.25 22.13 0.47
C ALA A 163 16.48 20.83 1.26
N PHE A 164 17.50 20.05 0.90
CA PHE A 164 17.89 18.85 1.64
C PHE A 164 18.39 19.18 3.07
N VAL A 165 19.12 20.27 3.22
CA VAL A 165 19.66 20.70 4.54
C VAL A 165 18.54 21.20 5.46
N ASN A 166 17.49 21.83 4.89
CA ASN A 166 16.39 22.43 5.64
C ASN A 166 15.27 21.43 6.02
N THR A 167 15.31 20.18 5.52
CA THR A 167 14.36 19.11 5.82
C THR A 167 14.89 18.20 6.91
#